data_f23e618994b7f4f207aeb97a0a8891ca
#
_entry.id   f23e618994b7f4f207aeb97a0a8891ca
#
_cell.length_a   1.000
_cell.length_b   1.000
_cell.length_c   1.000
_cell.angle_alpha   90.00
_cell.angle_beta   90.00
_cell.angle_gamma   90.00
#
_symmetry.space_group_name_H-M   'P 1'
#
loop_
_entity.id
_entity.type
_entity.pdbx_description
1 polymer ?
#
loop_
_entity_poly.entity_id
_entity_poly.type
_entity_poly.pdbx_seq_one_letter_code
_entity_poly.pdbx_strand_id
1 'polypeptide(L)'
;YPGGASNLTYQVDYGDRSYVLRRPPFGKIAKSAHDMLREAKVMRALKPVYPYVPNIIAICDDHDVLGCDFYVMERLKGIILRQDFPKDFELSEADTHKLCLNVIDKLVDLHRVDAKAAGLDKLGKGEGYVQRQIGGWSDRFRKARTDDVGDFEQVMGWLNDKMPEDIAQVVIHNDFRFDNVVLNPDNPFE
;
A
#
# COMPACT_ATOMS: atom_id res chain seq x y z
N TYR A 1 1.60 -13.78 10.22
CA TYR A 1 0.91 -12.69 10.92
C TYR A 1 -0.59 -12.82 10.72
N PRO A 2 -1.40 -12.83 11.79
CA PRO A 2 -2.85 -12.81 11.67
C PRO A 2 -3.33 -11.43 11.15
N GLY A 3 -4.35 -11.40 10.29
CA GLY A 3 -5.04 -10.17 9.90
C GLY A 3 -4.68 -9.56 8.56
N GLY A 4 -3.90 -10.22 7.72
CA GLY A 4 -3.72 -9.79 6.32
C GLY A 4 -4.94 -10.17 5.48
N ALA A 5 -5.72 -9.17 5.02
CA ALA A 5 -6.95 -9.45 4.24
C ALA A 5 -6.68 -9.95 2.82
N SER A 6 -5.49 -9.78 2.28
CA SER A 6 -5.20 -10.05 0.88
C SER A 6 -3.98 -10.93 0.62
N ASN A 7 -2.86 -10.72 1.29
CA ASN A 7 -1.63 -11.51 1.08
C ASN A 7 -1.24 -12.24 2.35
N LEU A 8 -0.67 -13.43 2.21
CA LEU A 8 -0.11 -14.17 3.34
C LEU A 8 1.27 -13.60 3.69
N THR A 9 1.45 -13.27 4.96
CA THR A 9 2.66 -12.66 5.50
C THR A 9 3.20 -13.52 6.62
N TYR A 10 4.43 -13.96 6.50
CA TYR A 10 5.10 -14.84 7.45
C TYR A 10 6.35 -14.17 8.00
N GLN A 11 6.62 -14.39 9.28
CA GLN A 11 7.94 -14.17 9.83
C GLN A 11 8.80 -15.38 9.53
N VAL A 12 10.03 -15.13 9.08
CA VAL A 12 11.04 -16.16 8.81
C VAL A 12 12.27 -15.81 9.61
N ASP A 13 12.65 -16.69 10.53
CA ASP A 13 13.85 -16.52 11.34
C ASP A 13 14.96 -17.39 10.75
N TYR A 14 16.13 -16.80 10.50
CA TYR A 14 17.30 -17.47 9.97
C TYR A 14 18.56 -17.01 10.72
N GLY A 15 19.10 -17.90 11.51
CA GLY A 15 20.17 -17.58 12.46
C GLY A 15 19.71 -16.56 13.49
N ASP A 16 20.42 -15.45 13.58
CA ASP A 16 20.14 -14.31 14.47
C ASP A 16 19.25 -13.23 13.83
N ARG A 17 18.81 -13.46 12.60
CA ARG A 17 18.05 -12.48 11.81
C ARG A 17 16.61 -12.93 11.59
N SER A 18 15.73 -11.94 11.53
CA SER A 18 14.30 -12.14 11.28
C SER A 18 13.87 -11.34 10.07
N TYR A 19 13.12 -11.95 9.19
CA TYR A 19 12.65 -11.41 7.92
C TYR A 19 11.13 -11.53 7.81
N VAL A 20 10.56 -10.87 6.82
CA VAL A 20 9.16 -11.03 6.43
C VAL A 20 9.11 -11.62 5.03
N LEU A 21 8.43 -12.74 4.89
CA LEU A 21 8.10 -13.35 3.59
C LEU A 21 6.65 -13.01 3.26
N ARG A 22 6.42 -12.49 2.06
CA ARG A 22 5.06 -12.25 1.54
C ARG A 22 4.82 -13.05 0.26
N ARG A 23 3.65 -13.68 0.21
CA ARG A 23 3.17 -14.45 -0.93
C ARG A 23 1.66 -14.21 -1.14
N PRO A 24 1.13 -14.50 -2.34
CA PRO A 24 -0.31 -14.45 -2.56
C PRO A 24 -1.04 -15.52 -1.73
N PRO A 25 -2.35 -15.35 -1.49
CA PRO A 25 -3.16 -16.35 -0.83
C PRO A 25 -3.24 -17.65 -1.66
N PHE A 26 -3.68 -18.73 -1.04
CA PHE A 26 -3.95 -19.98 -1.75
C PHE A 26 -5.25 -19.87 -2.55
N GLY A 27 -5.32 -20.58 -3.69
CA GLY A 27 -6.54 -20.68 -4.49
C GLY A 27 -6.56 -19.79 -5.73
N LYS A 28 -7.75 -19.54 -6.29
CA LYS A 28 -7.92 -18.72 -7.50
C LYS A 28 -7.76 -17.25 -7.17
N ILE A 29 -6.77 -16.60 -7.76
CA ILE A 29 -6.45 -15.19 -7.57
C ILE A 29 -6.97 -14.40 -8.78
N ALA A 30 -7.57 -13.23 -8.55
CA ALA A 30 -7.94 -12.32 -9.64
C ALA A 30 -6.69 -11.83 -10.38
N LYS A 31 -6.74 -11.79 -11.70
CA LYS A 31 -5.58 -11.55 -12.61
C LYS A 31 -4.75 -10.29 -12.35
N SER A 32 -5.19 -9.34 -11.55
CA SER A 32 -4.48 -8.10 -11.24
C SER A 32 -4.30 -7.85 -9.74
N ALA A 33 -4.72 -8.82 -8.91
CA ALA A 33 -4.56 -8.77 -7.48
C ALA A 33 -3.31 -9.58 -7.08
N HIS A 34 -2.57 -9.09 -6.09
CA HIS A 34 -1.48 -9.85 -5.48
C HIS A 34 -0.24 -10.07 -6.37
N ASP A 35 0.15 -9.05 -7.14
CA ASP A 35 1.39 -9.06 -7.94
C ASP A 35 2.62 -8.83 -7.01
N MET A 36 3.17 -9.92 -6.48
CA MET A 36 4.29 -9.89 -5.55
C MET A 36 5.56 -9.32 -6.16
N LEU A 37 5.79 -9.62 -7.44
CA LEU A 37 6.98 -9.14 -8.13
C LEU A 37 6.93 -7.63 -8.34
N ARG A 38 5.76 -7.09 -8.68
CA ARG A 38 5.55 -5.66 -8.82
C ARG A 38 5.69 -4.95 -7.47
N GLU A 39 5.08 -5.46 -6.42
CA GLU A 39 5.15 -4.92 -5.06
C GLU A 39 6.61 -4.81 -4.60
N ALA A 40 7.39 -5.89 -4.74
CA ALA A 40 8.79 -5.91 -4.39
C ALA A 40 9.65 -4.96 -5.25
N LYS A 41 9.41 -4.91 -6.56
CA LYS A 41 10.14 -4.01 -7.48
C LYS A 41 9.91 -2.55 -7.14
N VAL A 42 8.67 -2.17 -6.80
CA VAL A 42 8.33 -0.81 -6.39
C VAL A 42 9.07 -0.42 -5.11
N MET A 43 9.02 -1.24 -4.06
CA MET A 43 9.73 -0.96 -2.81
C MET A 43 11.24 -0.88 -3.02
N ARG A 44 11.82 -1.77 -3.83
CA ARG A 44 13.26 -1.75 -4.16
C ARG A 44 13.66 -0.47 -4.89
N ALA A 45 12.83 0.02 -5.82
CA ALA A 45 13.08 1.24 -6.55
C ALA A 45 12.89 2.49 -5.68
N LEU A 46 11.95 2.47 -4.73
CA LEU A 46 11.70 3.57 -3.80
C LEU A 46 12.80 3.71 -2.74
N LYS A 47 13.37 2.61 -2.25
CA LYS A 47 14.28 2.64 -1.08
C LYS A 47 15.40 3.67 -1.14
N PRO A 48 16.08 3.90 -2.29
CA PRO A 48 17.14 4.92 -2.37
C PRO A 48 16.66 6.37 -2.27
N VAL A 49 15.40 6.65 -2.61
CA VAL A 49 14.83 8.01 -2.72
C VAL A 49 13.72 8.28 -1.70
N TYR A 50 13.18 7.23 -1.11
CA TYR A 50 12.15 7.26 -0.07
C TYR A 50 12.44 6.14 0.95
N PRO A 51 13.17 6.47 2.03
CA PRO A 51 13.71 5.45 2.95
C PRO A 51 12.67 4.72 3.79
N TYR A 52 11.42 5.20 3.82
CA TYR A 52 10.30 4.68 4.64
C TYR A 52 9.62 3.43 4.05
N VAL A 53 10.35 2.67 3.26
CA VAL A 53 9.95 1.34 2.79
C VAL A 53 10.95 0.29 3.27
N PRO A 54 10.53 -0.97 3.52
CA PRO A 54 11.46 -2.02 3.91
C PRO A 54 12.46 -2.36 2.79
N ASN A 55 13.65 -2.82 3.17
CA ASN A 55 14.61 -3.38 2.21
C ASN A 55 14.09 -4.70 1.65
N ILE A 56 14.13 -4.87 0.34
CA ILE A 56 13.86 -6.14 -0.33
C ILE A 56 15.13 -6.97 -0.33
N ILE A 57 15.10 -8.11 0.34
CA ILE A 57 16.23 -9.05 0.48
C ILE A 57 16.28 -9.99 -0.74
N ALA A 58 15.15 -10.60 -1.09
CA ALA A 58 15.05 -11.53 -2.21
C ALA A 58 13.69 -11.42 -2.90
N ILE A 59 13.67 -11.71 -4.19
CA ILE A 59 12.46 -11.87 -5.01
C ILE A 59 12.60 -13.23 -5.68
N CYS A 60 11.54 -14.03 -5.67
CA CYS A 60 11.50 -15.34 -6.29
C CYS A 60 10.27 -15.47 -7.19
N ASP A 61 10.50 -15.78 -8.45
CA ASP A 61 9.51 -16.12 -9.48
C ASP A 61 9.61 -17.59 -9.90
N ASP A 62 10.46 -18.35 -9.22
CA ASP A 62 10.59 -19.80 -9.39
C ASP A 62 9.47 -20.50 -8.59
N HIS A 63 8.49 -21.01 -9.31
CA HIS A 63 7.35 -21.71 -8.72
C HIS A 63 7.69 -23.09 -8.15
N ASP A 64 8.85 -23.65 -8.46
CA ASP A 64 9.28 -24.94 -7.87
C ASP A 64 9.63 -24.78 -6.38
N VAL A 65 9.89 -23.53 -5.91
CA VAL A 65 10.23 -23.26 -4.51
C VAL A 65 9.00 -23.25 -3.60
N LEU A 66 7.98 -22.42 -3.90
CA LEU A 66 6.78 -22.26 -3.06
C LEU A 66 5.45 -22.35 -3.85
N GLY A 67 5.49 -22.73 -5.11
CA GLY A 67 4.30 -22.81 -5.98
C GLY A 67 3.73 -21.46 -6.42
N CYS A 68 4.41 -20.35 -6.16
CA CYS A 68 3.96 -19.01 -6.50
C CYS A 68 5.11 -18.00 -6.42
N ASP A 69 4.91 -16.82 -7.03
CA ASP A 69 5.80 -15.69 -6.80
C ASP A 69 5.77 -15.27 -5.33
N PHE A 70 6.92 -14.92 -4.79
CA PHE A 70 7.04 -14.36 -3.44
C PHE A 70 8.25 -13.46 -3.32
N TYR A 71 8.30 -12.71 -2.22
CA TYR A 71 9.50 -11.96 -1.87
C TYR A 71 9.76 -12.00 -0.36
N VAL A 72 11.02 -11.74 -0.03
CA VAL A 72 11.50 -11.61 1.35
C VAL A 72 12.00 -10.18 1.54
N MET A 73 11.59 -9.56 2.61
CA MET A 73 12.00 -8.22 3.00
C MET A 73 12.50 -8.17 4.45
N GLU A 74 13.17 -7.08 4.81
CA GLU A 74 13.55 -6.84 6.20
C GLU A 74 12.31 -6.80 7.10
N ARG A 75 12.45 -7.30 8.31
CA ARG A 75 11.43 -7.15 9.33
C ARG A 75 11.66 -5.85 10.09
N LEU A 76 10.81 -4.88 9.85
CA LEU A 76 10.80 -3.66 10.65
C LEU A 76 10.27 -3.98 12.06
N LYS A 77 11.03 -3.60 13.08
CA LYS A 77 10.60 -3.66 14.47
C LYS A 77 10.00 -2.30 14.82
N GLY A 78 8.78 -2.28 15.34
CA GLY A 78 8.14 -1.02 15.70
C GLY A 78 6.69 -1.20 16.12
N ILE A 79 6.01 -0.07 16.27
CA ILE A 79 4.64 0.00 16.75
C ILE A 79 3.72 0.17 15.53
N ILE A 80 2.70 -0.67 15.42
CA ILE A 80 1.65 -0.56 14.41
C ILE A 80 0.35 -0.19 15.14
N LEU A 81 -0.18 0.99 14.85
CA LEU A 81 -1.46 1.45 15.40
C LEU A 81 -2.59 0.83 14.58
N ARG A 82 -3.40 0.03 15.26
CA ARG A 82 -4.59 -0.63 14.69
C ARG A 82 -5.87 0.06 15.21
N GLN A 83 -6.86 -0.70 15.68
CA GLN A 83 -8.08 -0.13 16.24
C GLN A 83 -7.84 0.60 17.56
N ASP A 84 -6.99 0.04 18.42
CA ASP A 84 -6.64 0.61 19.71
C ASP A 84 -5.14 0.87 19.79
N PHE A 85 -4.74 1.80 20.65
CA PHE A 85 -3.35 1.97 21.02
C PHE A 85 -2.84 0.74 21.80
N PRO A 86 -1.58 0.32 21.58
CA PRO A 86 -0.95 -0.66 22.47
C PRO A 86 -1.02 -0.21 23.93
N LYS A 87 -1.16 -1.15 24.88
CA LYS A 87 -1.42 -0.86 26.31
C LYS A 87 -0.40 0.11 26.95
N ASP A 88 0.83 0.08 26.46
CA ASP A 88 1.94 0.90 26.99
C ASP A 88 2.30 2.07 26.06
N PHE A 89 1.40 2.42 25.14
CA PHE A 89 1.60 3.50 24.18
C PHE A 89 0.52 4.56 24.37
N GLU A 90 0.80 5.54 25.24
CA GLU A 90 -0.07 6.67 25.48
C GLU A 90 0.50 7.93 24.82
N LEU A 91 -0.36 8.68 24.16
CA LEU A 91 -0.01 9.97 23.56
C LEU A 91 -0.90 11.07 24.14
N SER A 92 -0.31 12.22 24.43
CA SER A 92 -1.08 13.44 24.70
C SER A 92 -1.81 13.88 23.43
N GLU A 93 -2.80 14.76 23.55
CA GLU A 93 -3.49 15.35 22.39
C GLU A 93 -2.49 16.06 21.45
N ALA A 94 -1.55 16.81 22.01
CA ALA A 94 -0.50 17.47 21.24
C ALA A 94 0.41 16.50 20.50
N ASP A 95 0.80 15.39 21.14
CA ASP A 95 1.62 14.36 20.53
C ASP A 95 0.84 13.59 19.45
N THR A 96 -0.44 13.32 19.69
CA THR A 96 -1.31 12.72 18.67
C THR A 96 -1.40 13.60 17.43
N HIS A 97 -1.62 14.90 17.62
CA HIS A 97 -1.64 15.86 16.52
C HIS A 97 -0.30 15.87 15.76
N LYS A 98 0.83 15.93 16.48
CA LYS A 98 2.17 15.88 15.89
C LYS A 98 2.39 14.60 15.09
N LEU A 99 1.99 13.44 15.64
CA LEU A 99 2.10 12.15 14.93
C LEU A 99 1.29 12.16 13.64
N CYS A 100 0.05 12.64 13.66
CA CYS A 100 -0.77 12.73 12.47
C CYS A 100 -0.13 13.61 11.39
N LEU A 101 0.43 14.77 11.76
CA LEU A 101 1.12 15.64 10.83
C LEU A 101 2.35 14.94 10.23
N ASN A 102 3.19 14.30 11.05
CA ASN A 102 4.36 13.60 10.58
C ASN A 102 4.02 12.47 9.59
N VAL A 103 2.95 11.72 9.87
CA VAL A 103 2.49 10.65 8.95
C VAL A 103 2.04 11.24 7.62
N ILE A 104 1.32 12.36 7.62
CA ILE A 104 0.93 13.06 6.39
C ILE A 104 2.16 13.62 5.65
N ASP A 105 3.14 14.16 6.36
CA ASP A 105 4.38 14.63 5.75
C ASP A 105 5.12 13.48 5.01
N LYS A 106 5.13 12.26 5.56
CA LYS A 106 5.69 11.09 4.85
C LYS A 106 4.91 10.73 3.58
N LEU A 107 3.58 10.90 3.58
CA LEU A 107 2.79 10.76 2.35
C LEU A 107 3.15 11.83 1.32
N VAL A 108 3.30 13.06 1.76
CA VAL A 108 3.73 14.18 0.88
C VAL A 108 5.13 13.92 0.32
N ASP A 109 6.06 13.41 1.12
CA ASP A 109 7.40 13.03 0.67
C ASP A 109 7.34 11.93 -0.40
N LEU A 110 6.44 10.95 -0.27
CA LEU A 110 6.20 9.94 -1.31
C LEU A 110 5.71 10.57 -2.61
N HIS A 111 4.77 11.51 -2.53
CA HIS A 111 4.24 12.22 -3.70
C HIS A 111 5.28 13.14 -4.38
N ARG A 112 6.34 13.53 -3.67
CA ARG A 112 7.46 14.33 -4.20
C ARG A 112 8.54 13.50 -4.88
N VAL A 113 8.49 12.16 -4.78
CA VAL A 113 9.44 11.29 -5.46
C VAL A 113 9.34 11.49 -6.98
N ASP A 114 10.46 11.77 -7.62
CA ASP A 114 10.54 11.74 -9.08
C ASP A 114 10.42 10.28 -9.56
N ALA A 115 9.22 9.92 -10.00
CA ALA A 115 8.91 8.57 -10.46
C ALA A 115 9.80 8.12 -11.63
N LYS A 116 10.20 9.04 -12.51
CA LYS A 116 11.07 8.73 -13.65
C LYS A 116 12.50 8.47 -13.20
N ALA A 117 13.05 9.34 -12.35
CA ALA A 117 14.39 9.15 -11.78
C ALA A 117 14.48 7.87 -10.93
N ALA A 118 13.39 7.49 -10.25
CA ALA A 118 13.28 6.25 -9.49
C ALA A 118 13.02 4.99 -10.35
N GLY A 119 12.86 5.13 -11.68
CA GLY A 119 12.54 4.01 -12.57
C GLY A 119 11.09 3.49 -12.42
N LEU A 120 10.18 4.32 -11.93
CA LEU A 120 8.78 4.00 -11.67
C LEU A 120 7.80 4.65 -12.68
N ASP A 121 8.31 5.26 -13.73
CA ASP A 121 7.53 5.94 -14.77
C ASP A 121 6.53 5.02 -15.49
N LYS A 122 6.81 3.71 -15.51
CA LYS A 122 5.95 2.66 -16.09
C LYS A 122 5.09 1.93 -15.06
N LEU A 123 5.07 2.38 -13.80
CA LEU A 123 4.30 1.73 -12.73
C LEU A 123 2.79 1.82 -12.98
N GLY A 124 2.32 2.95 -13.49
CA GLY A 124 0.92 3.23 -13.75
C GLY A 124 0.62 3.35 -15.26
N LYS A 125 -0.62 3.71 -15.56
CA LYS A 125 -1.10 3.95 -16.94
C LYS A 125 -0.92 5.41 -17.40
N GLY A 126 -0.22 6.23 -16.62
CA GLY A 126 -0.03 7.65 -16.94
C GLY A 126 -1.30 8.48 -16.79
N GLU A 127 -1.44 9.50 -17.62
CA GLU A 127 -2.57 10.45 -17.64
C GLU A 127 -3.94 9.78 -17.67
N GLY A 128 -4.99 10.50 -17.23
CA GLY A 128 -6.37 10.02 -17.16
C GLY A 128 -6.63 9.12 -15.94
N TYR A 129 -5.86 9.30 -14.86
CA TYR A 129 -6.06 8.48 -13.64
C TYR A 129 -7.44 8.69 -13.04
N VAL A 130 -7.87 9.94 -12.83
CA VAL A 130 -9.18 10.27 -12.24
C VAL A 130 -10.32 9.71 -13.08
N GLN A 131 -10.26 9.89 -14.40
CA GLN A 131 -11.26 9.34 -15.33
C GLN A 131 -11.36 7.81 -15.22
N ARG A 132 -10.21 7.12 -15.20
CA ARG A 132 -10.20 5.66 -15.03
C ARG A 132 -10.74 5.19 -13.69
N GLN A 133 -10.52 5.97 -12.61
CA GLN A 133 -11.08 5.64 -11.29
C GLN A 133 -12.60 5.79 -11.30
N ILE A 134 -13.12 6.94 -11.73
CA ILE A 134 -14.58 7.19 -11.78
C ILE A 134 -15.26 6.13 -12.65
N GLY A 135 -14.81 5.96 -13.89
CA GLY A 135 -15.40 4.97 -14.80
C GLY A 135 -15.28 3.53 -14.29
N GLY A 136 -14.09 3.14 -13.83
CA GLY A 136 -13.85 1.79 -13.35
C GLY A 136 -14.65 1.42 -12.09
N TRP A 137 -14.82 2.35 -11.14
CA TRP A 137 -15.66 2.10 -9.95
C TRP A 137 -17.13 2.13 -10.27
N SER A 138 -17.60 3.02 -11.17
CA SER A 138 -18.98 3.04 -11.66
C SER A 138 -19.35 1.69 -12.31
N ASP A 139 -18.48 1.16 -13.17
CA ASP A 139 -18.70 -0.12 -13.82
C ASP A 139 -18.69 -1.30 -12.83
N ARG A 140 -17.81 -1.28 -11.84
CA ARG A 140 -17.79 -2.31 -10.78
C ARG A 140 -19.07 -2.27 -9.95
N PHE A 141 -19.53 -1.07 -9.58
CA PHE A 141 -20.77 -0.90 -8.83
C PHE A 141 -21.96 -1.46 -9.62
N ARG A 142 -22.12 -1.07 -10.89
CA ARG A 142 -23.21 -1.58 -11.74
C ARG A 142 -23.23 -3.09 -11.84
N LYS A 143 -22.04 -3.72 -11.93
CA LYS A 143 -21.90 -5.19 -12.01
C LYS A 143 -22.15 -5.91 -10.69
N ALA A 144 -21.89 -5.27 -9.56
CA ALA A 144 -22.00 -5.87 -8.24
C ALA A 144 -23.30 -5.52 -7.52
N ARG A 145 -24.03 -4.52 -8.00
CA ARG A 145 -25.29 -4.04 -7.41
C ARG A 145 -26.35 -5.13 -7.38
N THR A 146 -27.03 -5.26 -6.26
CA THR A 146 -28.24 -6.07 -6.06
C THR A 146 -29.50 -5.22 -6.19
N ASP A 147 -30.66 -5.84 -6.38
CA ASP A 147 -31.93 -5.14 -6.64
C ASP A 147 -32.41 -4.27 -5.46
N ASP A 148 -31.97 -4.56 -4.25
CA ASP A 148 -32.26 -3.81 -3.02
C ASP A 148 -31.40 -2.54 -2.84
N VAL A 149 -30.38 -2.34 -3.71
CA VAL A 149 -29.50 -1.17 -3.67
C VAL A 149 -29.88 -0.21 -4.79
N GLY A 150 -29.96 1.10 -4.50
CA GLY A 150 -30.20 2.16 -5.49
C GLY A 150 -29.15 2.13 -6.61
N ASP A 151 -29.50 2.64 -7.80
CA ASP A 151 -28.60 2.59 -8.95
C ASP A 151 -27.46 3.64 -8.90
N PHE A 152 -27.63 4.72 -8.16
CA PHE A 152 -26.67 5.83 -8.01
C PHE A 152 -26.19 6.47 -9.34
N GLU A 153 -26.95 6.29 -10.44
CA GLU A 153 -26.57 6.84 -11.75
C GLU A 153 -26.46 8.37 -11.73
N GLN A 154 -27.29 9.04 -10.92
CA GLN A 154 -27.21 10.49 -10.74
C GLN A 154 -25.87 10.89 -10.11
N VAL A 155 -25.37 10.13 -9.12
CA VAL A 155 -24.06 10.39 -8.48
C VAL A 155 -22.93 10.12 -9.46
N MET A 156 -23.01 9.05 -10.22
CA MET A 156 -22.00 8.71 -11.24
C MET A 156 -21.95 9.76 -12.35
N GLY A 157 -23.11 10.25 -12.80
CA GLY A 157 -23.21 11.36 -13.74
C GLY A 157 -22.57 12.62 -13.20
N TRP A 158 -22.88 13.00 -11.94
CA TRP A 158 -22.30 14.16 -11.29
C TRP A 158 -20.76 14.03 -11.16
N LEU A 159 -20.24 12.87 -10.78
CA LEU A 159 -18.79 12.62 -10.69
C LEU A 159 -18.11 12.77 -12.06
N ASN A 160 -18.76 12.33 -13.12
CA ASN A 160 -18.24 12.47 -14.47
C ASN A 160 -18.25 13.93 -14.93
N ASP A 161 -19.33 14.67 -14.67
CA ASP A 161 -19.49 16.07 -15.07
C ASP A 161 -18.60 17.04 -14.26
N LYS A 162 -18.28 16.69 -13.00
CA LYS A 162 -17.44 17.47 -12.10
C LYS A 162 -16.03 16.89 -11.92
N MET A 163 -15.64 15.99 -12.79
CA MET A 163 -14.33 15.36 -12.75
C MET A 163 -13.22 16.41 -12.85
N PRO A 164 -12.29 16.48 -11.87
CA PRO A 164 -11.13 17.37 -11.96
C PRO A 164 -10.13 16.85 -13.01
N GLU A 165 -9.35 17.77 -13.55
CA GLU A 165 -8.20 17.42 -14.39
C GLU A 165 -7.09 16.79 -13.55
N ASP A 166 -6.31 15.90 -14.17
CA ASP A 166 -5.07 15.39 -13.57
C ASP A 166 -4.04 16.53 -13.52
N ILE A 167 -3.61 16.91 -12.32
CA ILE A 167 -2.67 18.03 -12.13
C ILE A 167 -1.21 17.58 -12.10
N ALA A 168 -0.94 16.31 -11.77
CA ALA A 168 0.40 15.73 -11.71
C ALA A 168 0.36 14.21 -11.78
N GLN A 169 1.48 13.61 -12.16
CA GLN A 169 1.71 12.17 -12.06
C GLN A 169 2.73 11.90 -10.96
N VAL A 170 2.28 11.31 -9.87
CA VAL A 170 3.09 11.02 -8.68
C VAL A 170 2.94 9.56 -8.26
N VAL A 171 3.86 9.08 -7.45
CA VAL A 171 3.70 7.78 -6.80
C VAL A 171 2.67 7.90 -5.68
N ILE A 172 1.60 7.12 -5.74
CA ILE A 172 0.54 7.09 -4.74
C ILE A 172 0.50 5.74 -4.03
N HIS A 173 0.20 5.76 -2.73
CA HIS A 173 0.14 4.55 -1.92
C HIS A 173 -1.19 3.78 -2.07
N ASN A 174 -2.31 4.47 -2.30
CA ASN A 174 -3.68 3.95 -2.42
C ASN A 174 -4.31 3.32 -1.16
N ASP A 175 -3.55 3.04 -0.12
CA ASP A 175 -4.04 2.49 1.15
C ASP A 175 -3.19 3.02 2.32
N PHE A 176 -2.96 4.34 2.34
CA PHE A 176 -2.15 5.00 3.36
C PHE A 176 -2.96 5.22 4.63
N ARG A 177 -2.67 4.41 5.64
CA ARG A 177 -3.38 4.37 6.92
C ARG A 177 -2.45 3.87 8.02
N PHE A 178 -2.76 4.15 9.28
CA PHE A 178 -1.86 3.84 10.42
C PHE A 178 -1.51 2.37 10.55
N ASP A 179 -2.41 1.45 10.22
CA ASP A 179 -2.12 0.02 10.29
C ASP A 179 -1.21 -0.50 9.16
N ASN A 180 -0.91 0.36 8.17
CA ASN A 180 0.11 0.14 7.15
C ASN A 180 1.41 0.93 7.42
N VAL A 181 1.53 1.55 8.60
CA VAL A 181 2.71 2.31 9.04
C VAL A 181 3.32 1.62 10.25
N VAL A 182 4.63 1.47 10.24
CA VAL A 182 5.42 0.98 11.39
C VAL A 182 6.15 2.17 11.99
N LEU A 183 5.73 2.59 13.18
CA LEU A 183 6.36 3.68 13.91
C LEU A 183 7.65 3.20 14.57
N ASN A 184 8.67 4.07 14.59
CA ASN A 184 9.90 3.83 15.31
C ASN A 184 9.59 3.67 16.82
N PRO A 185 9.98 2.55 17.47
CA PRO A 185 9.65 2.31 18.86
C PRO A 185 10.40 3.27 19.82
N ASP A 186 11.56 3.77 19.42
CA ASP A 186 12.38 4.68 20.24
C ASP A 186 11.92 6.15 20.06
N ASN A 187 11.40 6.49 18.90
CA ASN A 187 10.84 7.82 18.59
C ASN A 187 9.71 7.72 17.56
N PRO A 188 8.44 7.61 17.97
CA PRO A 188 7.32 7.43 17.07
C PRO A 188 7.05 8.64 16.15
N PHE A 189 7.78 9.74 16.34
CA PHE A 189 7.66 10.96 15.55
C PHE A 189 8.74 11.09 14.44
N GLU A 190 9.55 10.05 14.23
CA GLU A 190 10.58 10.00 13.19
C GLU A 190 10.28 9.01 12.08
#